data_8d3f9639da0eed4191a9208e1e888860
#
_entry.id   8d3f9639da0eed4191a9208e1e888860
#
_cell.length_a   1.000
_cell.length_b   1.000
_cell.length_c   1.000
_cell.angle_alpha   90.00
_cell.angle_beta   90.00
_cell.angle_gamma   90.00
#
_symmetry.space_group_name_H-M   'P 1'
#
loop_
_entity.id
_entity.type
_entity.pdbx_description
1 polymer ?
#
loop_
_entity_poly.entity_id
_entity_poly.type
_entity_poly.pdbx_seq_one_letter_code
_entity_poly.pdbx_strand_id
1 'polypeptide(L)'
;MEKEGKSKMSPITITALVLFAITYVLMLAFQKIRPYVTVTSAIIFVILGIIAAANPALFGEGFFNLGGVSYVYGIGDALREIDWNVIMMIAGTMGTVYLFIESKMPQLMSDILISKMPNVKWTVVALSLFAGIVSAFVDNVATVLMIAPVALAFCKKLDISPVPSIICIAVSSNLQGAATLVGDTTSILLAKAANLDFSDFFVTEGKPGMFWVVQAGAVMSAFIILFMFRKDTGKVDFNGRTKVEDKFPTFLLVGTVVTLIAVSFIPYKDAAAPGQFYKPDITNGIICIAFFLVGVIRELMRKNTELIKNAFKEIDYYTIVLLAGLFVVIGGVKNAGVIDVLGSAIASMGSGSKFLVYTIIVWMSVLLSAFIDNIPYTATMLSIVPVIAAELGMEPTLLYYGLLCGATLGGNLTPIGASANIAGIGILRKEGYEVKSTTFMKFGVPFTLAAVVTGYLLLWFIWA
;
A
#
# COMPACT_ATOMS: atom_id res chain seq x y z
N MET A 1 29.70 37.51 5.81
CA MET A 1 28.37 36.95 6.17
C MET A 1 27.41 37.43 5.10
N GLU A 2 27.44 36.73 3.95
CA GLU A 2 26.51 36.93 2.86
C GLU A 2 25.22 36.19 3.22
N LYS A 3 24.10 36.91 3.16
CA LYS A 3 22.77 36.33 3.15
C LYS A 3 22.68 35.51 1.85
N GLU A 4 22.77 34.19 1.93
CA GLU A 4 22.41 33.32 0.83
C GLU A 4 21.00 33.71 0.37
N GLY A 5 20.94 34.29 -0.81
CA GLY A 5 19.70 34.66 -1.45
C GLY A 5 18.92 33.40 -1.70
N LYS A 6 17.64 33.35 -1.26
CA LYS A 6 16.68 32.33 -1.65
C LYS A 6 16.77 32.14 -3.18
N SER A 7 17.35 31.05 -3.63
CA SER A 7 17.42 30.70 -5.03
C SER A 7 16.00 30.75 -5.58
N LYS A 8 15.72 31.66 -6.50
CA LYS A 8 14.43 31.73 -7.19
C LYS A 8 14.23 30.42 -7.94
N MET A 9 13.14 29.71 -7.62
CA MET A 9 12.76 28.51 -8.38
C MET A 9 12.76 28.81 -9.88
N SER A 10 13.28 27.90 -10.67
CA SER A 10 13.29 28.06 -12.13
C SER A 10 11.84 28.04 -12.68
N PRO A 11 11.57 28.66 -13.83
CA PRO A 11 10.23 28.66 -14.41
C PRO A 11 9.69 27.24 -14.68
N ILE A 12 10.54 26.32 -15.11
CA ILE A 12 10.15 24.91 -15.33
C ILE A 12 9.79 24.22 -13.99
N THR A 13 10.54 24.49 -12.91
CA THR A 13 10.22 23.94 -11.58
C THR A 13 8.86 24.42 -11.11
N ILE A 14 8.53 25.71 -11.29
CA ILE A 14 7.23 26.27 -10.94
C ILE A 14 6.12 25.62 -11.80
N THR A 15 6.34 25.50 -13.11
CA THR A 15 5.38 24.89 -14.02
C THR A 15 5.12 23.42 -13.65
N ALA A 16 6.18 22.67 -13.36
CA ALA A 16 6.09 21.27 -12.96
C ALA A 16 5.37 21.13 -11.61
N LEU A 17 5.64 22.01 -10.64
CA LEU A 17 4.95 22.03 -9.36
C LEU A 17 3.45 22.31 -9.52
N VAL A 18 3.09 23.29 -10.34
CA VAL A 18 1.67 23.60 -10.64
C VAL A 18 0.97 22.44 -11.33
N LEU A 19 1.61 21.85 -12.37
CA LEU A 19 1.07 20.68 -13.08
C LEU A 19 0.89 19.49 -12.12
N PHE A 20 1.85 19.25 -11.24
CA PHE A 20 1.78 18.22 -10.22
C PHE A 20 0.63 18.47 -9.23
N ALA A 21 0.50 19.71 -8.72
CA ALA A 21 -0.60 20.07 -7.84
C ALA A 21 -1.97 19.89 -8.52
N ILE A 22 -2.11 20.31 -9.79
CA ILE A 22 -3.33 20.09 -10.58
C ILE A 22 -3.63 18.60 -10.73
N THR A 23 -2.59 17.79 -11.03
CA THR A 23 -2.74 16.32 -11.14
C THR A 23 -3.32 15.74 -9.86
N TYR A 24 -2.80 16.13 -8.69
CA TYR A 24 -3.30 15.66 -7.39
C TYR A 24 -4.72 16.14 -7.10
N VAL A 25 -5.02 17.41 -7.35
CA VAL A 25 -6.39 17.95 -7.18
C VAL A 25 -7.38 17.19 -8.06
N LEU A 26 -7.04 16.92 -9.32
CA LEU A 26 -7.90 16.15 -10.22
C LEU A 26 -8.06 14.70 -9.76
N MET A 27 -6.99 14.04 -9.28
CA MET A 27 -7.10 12.68 -8.71
C MET A 27 -7.99 12.64 -7.47
N LEU A 28 -8.00 13.69 -6.64
CA LEU A 28 -8.87 13.80 -5.48
C LEU A 28 -10.32 14.03 -5.88
N ALA A 29 -10.54 14.95 -6.80
CA ALA A 29 -11.89 15.31 -7.24
C ALA A 29 -12.57 14.18 -8.05
N PHE A 30 -11.81 13.44 -8.83
CA PHE A 30 -12.32 12.48 -9.81
C PHE A 30 -11.77 11.06 -9.60
N GLN A 31 -12.14 10.41 -8.50
CA GLN A 31 -11.61 9.10 -8.11
C GLN A 31 -11.74 8.02 -9.19
N LYS A 32 -12.81 8.02 -9.98
CA LYS A 32 -13.07 7.00 -11.01
C LYS A 32 -12.14 7.08 -12.22
N ILE A 33 -11.54 8.25 -12.48
CA ILE A 33 -10.71 8.49 -13.67
C ILE A 33 -9.25 8.79 -13.33
N ARG A 34 -8.79 8.50 -12.11
CA ARG A 34 -7.40 8.72 -11.67
C ARG A 34 -6.35 8.18 -12.64
N PRO A 35 -6.46 6.95 -13.20
CA PRO A 35 -5.48 6.45 -14.16
C PRO A 35 -5.37 7.34 -15.41
N TYR A 36 -6.49 7.84 -15.91
CA TYR A 36 -6.49 8.74 -17.07
C TYR A 36 -5.83 10.08 -16.74
N VAL A 37 -6.06 10.60 -15.52
CA VAL A 37 -5.42 11.84 -15.04
C VAL A 37 -3.91 11.66 -14.97
N THR A 38 -3.41 10.57 -14.38
CA THR A 38 -1.97 10.31 -14.26
C THR A 38 -1.32 10.10 -15.61
N VAL A 39 -1.93 9.31 -16.51
CA VAL A 39 -1.41 9.08 -17.86
C VAL A 39 -1.40 10.39 -18.68
N THR A 40 -2.45 11.21 -18.61
CA THR A 40 -2.49 12.51 -19.29
C THR A 40 -1.39 13.43 -18.77
N SER A 41 -1.20 13.52 -17.45
CA SER A 41 -0.14 14.31 -16.84
C SER A 41 1.24 13.78 -17.22
N ALA A 42 1.43 12.46 -17.25
CA ALA A 42 2.67 11.83 -17.71
C ALA A 42 3.02 12.23 -19.15
N ILE A 43 2.03 12.19 -20.06
CA ILE A 43 2.20 12.62 -21.45
C ILE A 43 2.60 14.09 -21.51
N ILE A 44 2.01 14.97 -20.70
CA ILE A 44 2.36 16.39 -20.65
C ILE A 44 3.82 16.58 -20.21
N PHE A 45 4.29 15.87 -19.17
CA PHE A 45 5.70 15.95 -18.74
C PHE A 45 6.66 15.48 -19.83
N VAL A 46 6.35 14.40 -20.54
CA VAL A 46 7.16 13.91 -21.66
C VAL A 46 7.18 14.92 -22.81
N ILE A 47 6.03 15.51 -23.16
CA ILE A 47 5.95 16.55 -24.20
C ILE A 47 6.80 17.76 -23.81
N LEU A 48 6.73 18.23 -22.58
CA LEU A 48 7.59 19.32 -22.08
C LEU A 48 9.08 19.00 -22.23
N GLY A 49 9.49 17.76 -21.94
CA GLY A 49 10.87 17.32 -22.13
C GLY A 49 11.30 17.24 -23.59
N ILE A 50 10.42 16.78 -24.48
CA ILE A 50 10.67 16.77 -25.94
C ILE A 50 10.80 18.20 -26.47
N ILE A 51 9.94 19.12 -26.03
CA ILE A 51 10.02 20.54 -26.40
C ILE A 51 11.32 21.16 -25.89
N ALA A 52 11.72 20.88 -24.65
CA ALA A 52 12.97 21.36 -24.09
C ALA A 52 14.19 20.93 -24.89
N ALA A 53 14.19 19.70 -25.41
CA ALA A 53 15.25 19.17 -26.24
C ALA A 53 15.25 19.75 -27.68
N ALA A 54 14.06 19.93 -28.27
CA ALA A 54 13.92 20.37 -29.68
C ALA A 54 14.00 21.90 -29.83
N ASN A 55 13.42 22.67 -28.92
CA ASN A 55 13.38 24.12 -28.94
C ASN A 55 13.39 24.72 -27.53
N PRO A 56 14.55 24.80 -26.89
CA PRO A 56 14.66 25.24 -25.49
C PRO A 56 14.22 26.69 -25.25
N ALA A 57 14.09 27.49 -26.28
CA ALA A 57 13.64 28.89 -26.20
C ALA A 57 12.14 29.07 -26.47
N LEU A 58 11.37 28.00 -26.73
CA LEU A 58 9.95 28.11 -27.13
C LEU A 58 9.10 28.91 -26.11
N PHE A 59 9.38 28.78 -24.83
CA PHE A 59 8.66 29.50 -23.75
C PHE A 59 9.45 30.67 -23.17
N GLY A 60 10.52 31.12 -23.88
CA GLY A 60 11.45 32.15 -23.45
C GLY A 60 12.83 31.61 -23.08
N GLU A 61 13.86 32.48 -23.19
CA GLU A 61 15.23 32.09 -22.83
C GLU A 61 15.32 31.70 -21.36
N GLY A 62 15.94 30.55 -21.10
CA GLY A 62 16.14 30.03 -19.75
C GLY A 62 14.93 29.36 -19.08
N PHE A 63 13.78 29.23 -19.76
CA PHE A 63 12.60 28.57 -19.18
C PHE A 63 12.88 27.15 -18.70
N PHE A 64 13.61 26.36 -19.49
CA PHE A 64 13.97 24.97 -19.18
C PHE A 64 15.30 24.84 -18.41
N ASN A 65 15.89 25.94 -17.93
CA ASN A 65 17.16 25.94 -17.23
C ASN A 65 16.99 25.72 -15.72
N LEU A 66 17.68 24.72 -15.20
CA LEU A 66 17.72 24.32 -13.77
C LEU A 66 19.10 24.66 -13.18
N GLY A 67 19.45 25.96 -13.12
CA GLY A 67 20.75 26.37 -12.56
C GLY A 67 21.96 25.95 -13.42
N GLY A 68 21.84 25.96 -14.75
CA GLY A 68 22.89 25.60 -15.70
C GLY A 68 22.69 24.24 -16.39
N VAL A 69 21.71 23.43 -15.93
CA VAL A 69 21.33 22.16 -16.58
C VAL A 69 19.96 22.32 -17.21
N SER A 70 19.79 21.86 -18.45
CA SER A 70 18.48 21.89 -19.11
C SER A 70 17.59 20.75 -18.59
N TYR A 71 16.29 21.04 -18.47
CA TYR A 71 15.29 20.00 -18.23
C TYR A 71 15.29 19.01 -19.41
N VAL A 72 15.55 17.73 -19.12
CA VAL A 72 15.54 16.65 -20.10
C VAL A 72 14.67 15.52 -19.60
N TYR A 73 13.60 15.21 -20.32
CA TYR A 73 12.70 14.12 -19.95
C TYR A 73 12.00 13.57 -21.21
N GLY A 74 12.63 12.58 -21.82
CA GLY A 74 12.12 11.97 -23.06
C GLY A 74 11.30 10.69 -22.79
N ILE A 75 10.81 10.09 -23.88
CA ILE A 75 10.05 8.82 -23.83
C ILE A 75 10.90 7.70 -23.21
N GLY A 76 12.20 7.65 -23.53
CA GLY A 76 13.12 6.66 -22.98
C GLY A 76 13.28 6.78 -21.46
N ASP A 77 13.33 8.00 -20.95
CA ASP A 77 13.42 8.27 -19.51
C ASP A 77 12.09 7.89 -18.82
N ALA A 78 10.97 8.28 -19.41
CA ALA A 78 9.64 7.93 -18.91
C ALA A 78 9.42 6.42 -18.78
N LEU A 79 9.86 5.63 -19.76
CA LEU A 79 9.74 4.17 -19.72
C LEU A 79 10.66 3.51 -18.68
N ARG A 80 11.80 4.14 -18.37
CA ARG A 80 12.73 3.69 -17.31
C ARG A 80 12.23 3.99 -15.90
N GLU A 81 11.45 5.07 -15.74
CA GLU A 81 10.84 5.41 -14.45
C GLU A 81 9.73 4.44 -14.05
N ILE A 82 9.11 3.74 -15.02
CA ILE A 82 8.11 2.71 -14.70
C ILE A 82 8.79 1.53 -14.01
N ASP A 83 8.41 1.27 -12.77
CA ASP A 83 8.91 0.12 -12.05
C ASP A 83 8.15 -1.15 -12.44
N TRP A 84 8.74 -1.89 -13.39
CA TRP A 84 8.17 -3.14 -13.89
C TRP A 84 8.13 -4.24 -12.84
N ASN A 85 9.05 -4.24 -11.87
CA ASN A 85 9.02 -5.19 -10.77
C ASN A 85 7.76 -5.02 -9.92
N VAL A 86 7.44 -3.78 -9.54
CA VAL A 86 6.21 -3.43 -8.81
C VAL A 86 4.96 -3.83 -9.60
N ILE A 87 4.90 -3.48 -10.89
CA ILE A 87 3.77 -3.84 -11.76
C ILE A 87 3.56 -5.34 -11.84
N MET A 88 4.63 -6.10 -12.04
CA MET A 88 4.55 -7.56 -12.12
C MET A 88 4.23 -8.20 -10.77
N MET A 89 4.73 -7.66 -9.66
CA MET A 89 4.37 -8.14 -8.33
C MET A 89 2.86 -7.99 -8.09
N ILE A 90 2.30 -6.82 -8.38
CA ILE A 90 0.86 -6.56 -8.21
C ILE A 90 0.04 -7.52 -9.08
N ALA A 91 0.35 -7.61 -10.37
CA ALA A 91 -0.41 -8.46 -11.28
C ALA A 91 -0.33 -9.95 -10.89
N GLY A 92 0.88 -10.45 -10.57
CA GLY A 92 1.12 -11.85 -10.23
C GLY A 92 0.50 -12.25 -8.89
N THR A 93 0.64 -11.41 -7.87
CA THR A 93 0.04 -11.68 -6.56
C THR A 93 -1.49 -11.65 -6.63
N MET A 94 -2.09 -10.65 -7.28
CA MET A 94 -3.55 -10.58 -7.44
C MET A 94 -4.13 -11.77 -8.18
N GLY A 95 -3.49 -12.21 -9.27
CA GLY A 95 -3.93 -13.41 -9.99
C GLY A 95 -3.84 -14.68 -9.15
N THR A 96 -2.74 -14.86 -8.40
CA THR A 96 -2.56 -16.02 -7.50
C THR A 96 -3.56 -15.98 -6.34
N VAL A 97 -3.80 -14.81 -5.78
CA VAL A 97 -4.77 -14.58 -4.71
C VAL A 97 -6.19 -14.87 -5.19
N TYR A 98 -6.56 -14.47 -6.41
CA TYR A 98 -7.87 -14.80 -6.96
C TYR A 98 -8.10 -16.33 -7.01
N LEU A 99 -7.11 -17.11 -7.50
CA LEU A 99 -7.20 -18.57 -7.50
C LEU A 99 -7.36 -19.13 -6.07
N PHE A 100 -6.67 -18.54 -5.10
CA PHE A 100 -6.79 -18.92 -3.69
C PHE A 100 -8.18 -18.62 -3.11
N ILE A 101 -8.78 -17.48 -3.48
CA ILE A 101 -10.15 -17.12 -3.09
C ILE A 101 -11.16 -18.15 -3.63
N GLU A 102 -11.07 -18.46 -4.93
CA GLU A 102 -11.96 -19.40 -5.60
C GLU A 102 -11.85 -20.83 -5.05
N SER A 103 -10.71 -21.19 -4.46
CA SER A 103 -10.55 -22.48 -3.75
C SER A 103 -11.42 -22.62 -2.52
N LYS A 104 -12.01 -21.52 -2.01
CA LYS A 104 -12.78 -21.41 -0.76
C LYS A 104 -12.00 -21.81 0.51
N MET A 105 -10.68 -21.91 0.41
CA MET A 105 -9.84 -22.24 1.57
C MET A 105 -9.93 -21.16 2.68
N PRO A 106 -9.91 -19.85 2.37
CA PRO A 106 -10.06 -18.81 3.40
C PRO A 106 -11.41 -18.89 4.13
N GLN A 107 -12.47 -19.25 3.40
CA GLN A 107 -13.80 -19.45 3.99
C GLN A 107 -13.82 -20.63 4.95
N LEU A 108 -13.23 -21.77 4.55
CA LEU A 108 -13.08 -22.93 5.45
C LEU A 108 -12.29 -22.56 6.71
N MET A 109 -11.19 -21.82 6.56
CA MET A 109 -10.39 -21.36 7.72
C MET A 109 -11.21 -20.47 8.66
N SER A 110 -12.01 -19.55 8.10
CA SER A 110 -12.92 -18.70 8.86
C SER A 110 -14.01 -19.52 9.59
N ASP A 111 -14.61 -20.51 8.95
CA ASP A 111 -15.62 -21.39 9.54
C ASP A 111 -15.04 -22.17 10.71
N ILE A 112 -13.84 -22.73 10.56
CA ILE A 112 -13.13 -23.44 11.65
C ILE A 112 -12.83 -22.48 12.80
N LEU A 113 -12.43 -21.26 12.51
CA LEU A 113 -12.14 -20.26 13.53
C LEU A 113 -13.40 -19.92 14.34
N ILE A 114 -14.52 -19.60 13.65
CA ILE A 114 -15.80 -19.27 14.30
C ILE A 114 -16.27 -20.43 15.18
N SER A 115 -16.18 -21.67 14.70
CA SER A 115 -16.64 -22.85 15.44
C SER A 115 -15.91 -23.09 16.77
N LYS A 116 -14.73 -22.50 16.94
CA LYS A 116 -13.93 -22.60 18.18
C LYS A 116 -14.15 -21.42 19.14
N MET A 117 -14.88 -20.39 18.74
CA MET A 117 -15.05 -19.20 19.56
C MET A 117 -16.21 -19.34 20.54
N PRO A 118 -16.02 -18.92 21.80
CA PRO A 118 -17.03 -19.14 22.85
C PRO A 118 -18.22 -18.18 22.75
N ASN A 119 -18.05 -17.00 22.18
CA ASN A 119 -19.08 -15.96 22.07
C ASN A 119 -18.80 -14.95 20.97
N VAL A 120 -19.78 -14.08 20.69
CA VAL A 120 -19.74 -13.06 19.63
C VAL A 120 -18.50 -12.17 19.74
N LYS A 121 -18.20 -11.66 20.94
CA LYS A 121 -17.04 -10.79 21.18
C LYS A 121 -15.74 -11.43 20.66
N TRP A 122 -15.45 -12.66 21.08
CA TRP A 122 -14.24 -13.36 20.68
C TRP A 122 -14.25 -13.75 19.20
N THR A 123 -15.44 -14.02 18.63
CA THR A 123 -15.58 -14.28 17.19
C THR A 123 -15.20 -13.05 16.36
N VAL A 124 -15.68 -11.87 16.73
CA VAL A 124 -15.33 -10.63 16.00
C VAL A 124 -13.84 -10.34 16.09
N VAL A 125 -13.24 -10.44 17.29
CA VAL A 125 -11.79 -10.25 17.45
C VAL A 125 -10.99 -11.27 16.64
N ALA A 126 -11.38 -12.55 16.73
CA ALA A 126 -10.69 -13.62 16.01
C ALA A 126 -10.78 -13.46 14.49
N LEU A 127 -11.97 -13.10 13.96
CA LEU A 127 -12.14 -12.83 12.51
C LEU A 127 -11.37 -11.59 12.08
N SER A 128 -11.33 -10.54 12.89
CA SER A 128 -10.56 -9.33 12.59
C SER A 128 -9.06 -9.61 12.58
N LEU A 129 -8.53 -10.32 13.56
CA LEU A 129 -7.12 -10.73 13.59
C LEU A 129 -6.79 -11.70 12.46
N PHE A 130 -7.68 -12.64 12.16
CA PHE A 130 -7.52 -13.58 11.05
C PHE A 130 -7.50 -12.85 9.70
N ALA A 131 -8.43 -11.90 9.50
CA ALA A 131 -8.41 -11.03 8.32
C ALA A 131 -7.09 -10.27 8.21
N GLY A 132 -6.59 -9.74 9.31
CA GLY A 132 -5.27 -9.11 9.34
C GLY A 132 -4.15 -10.07 8.93
N ILE A 133 -4.06 -11.25 9.56
CA ILE A 133 -3.02 -12.25 9.24
C ILE A 133 -3.07 -12.65 7.75
N VAL A 134 -4.25 -12.87 7.22
CA VAL A 134 -4.43 -13.18 5.78
C VAL A 134 -3.98 -11.97 4.94
N SER A 135 -4.35 -10.76 5.34
CA SER A 135 -4.01 -9.53 4.61
C SER A 135 -2.52 -9.19 4.64
N ALA A 136 -1.77 -9.72 5.58
CA ALA A 136 -0.31 -9.59 5.54
C ALA A 136 0.33 -10.28 4.31
N PHE A 137 -0.39 -11.22 3.66
CA PHE A 137 0.09 -11.99 2.50
C PHE A 137 -0.83 -11.89 1.28
N VAL A 138 -1.98 -11.27 1.44
CA VAL A 138 -3.06 -11.14 0.46
C VAL A 138 -3.53 -9.69 0.49
N ASP A 139 -3.78 -9.12 -0.67
CA ASP A 139 -4.33 -7.76 -0.79
C ASP A 139 -5.50 -7.52 0.17
N ASN A 140 -5.54 -6.32 0.76
CA ASN A 140 -6.50 -5.95 1.79
C ASN A 140 -7.96 -5.96 1.29
N VAL A 141 -8.23 -5.56 0.04
CA VAL A 141 -9.57 -5.60 -0.57
C VAL A 141 -10.02 -7.04 -0.76
N ALA A 142 -9.15 -7.86 -1.34
CA ALA A 142 -9.41 -9.28 -1.56
C ALA A 142 -9.72 -10.00 -0.24
N THR A 143 -8.95 -9.70 0.82
CA THR A 143 -9.19 -10.25 2.16
C THR A 143 -10.56 -9.89 2.71
N VAL A 144 -10.98 -8.63 2.57
CA VAL A 144 -12.32 -8.20 3.01
C VAL A 144 -13.42 -8.91 2.20
N LEU A 145 -13.26 -9.00 0.88
CA LEU A 145 -14.23 -9.70 0.02
C LEU A 145 -14.37 -11.19 0.36
N MET A 146 -13.31 -11.82 0.89
CA MET A 146 -13.33 -13.22 1.34
C MET A 146 -14.01 -13.41 2.70
N ILE A 147 -13.65 -12.59 3.69
CA ILE A 147 -13.97 -12.84 5.10
C ILE A 147 -15.28 -12.15 5.51
N ALA A 148 -15.60 -10.98 4.95
CA ALA A 148 -16.81 -10.25 5.29
C ALA A 148 -18.11 -11.02 4.97
N PRO A 149 -18.26 -11.80 3.87
CA PRO A 149 -19.42 -12.64 3.66
C PRO A 149 -19.61 -13.71 4.74
N VAL A 150 -18.52 -14.27 5.27
CA VAL A 150 -18.58 -15.26 6.38
C VAL A 150 -19.06 -14.59 7.66
N ALA A 151 -18.52 -13.39 7.97
CA ALA A 151 -18.97 -12.60 9.12
C ALA A 151 -20.45 -12.17 8.96
N LEU A 152 -20.86 -11.82 7.74
CA LEU A 152 -22.26 -11.49 7.44
C LEU A 152 -23.20 -12.67 7.72
N ALA A 153 -22.86 -13.87 7.20
CA ALA A 153 -23.63 -15.08 7.41
C ALA A 153 -23.73 -15.45 8.89
N PHE A 154 -22.62 -15.33 9.62
CA PHE A 154 -22.57 -15.52 11.07
C PHE A 154 -23.48 -14.53 11.81
N CYS A 155 -23.40 -13.23 11.50
CA CYS A 155 -24.22 -12.21 12.15
C CYS A 155 -25.71 -12.39 11.85
N LYS A 156 -26.08 -12.74 10.61
CA LYS A 156 -27.47 -13.04 10.22
C LYS A 156 -28.02 -14.25 11.00
N LYS A 157 -27.21 -15.30 11.17
CA LYS A 157 -27.64 -16.49 11.94
C LYS A 157 -27.92 -16.18 13.40
N LEU A 158 -27.24 -15.20 13.99
CA LEU A 158 -27.42 -14.78 15.37
C LEU A 158 -28.37 -13.58 15.55
N ASP A 159 -28.98 -13.11 14.46
CA ASP A 159 -29.84 -11.94 14.43
C ASP A 159 -29.19 -10.68 15.04
N ILE A 160 -27.89 -10.48 14.71
CA ILE A 160 -27.11 -9.30 15.14
C ILE A 160 -26.66 -8.47 13.93
N SER A 161 -26.42 -7.18 14.15
CA SER A 161 -25.94 -6.29 13.09
C SER A 161 -24.54 -6.69 12.61
N PRO A 162 -24.31 -6.93 11.31
CA PRO A 162 -22.99 -7.23 10.76
C PRO A 162 -22.09 -6.00 10.62
N VAL A 163 -22.66 -4.79 10.71
CA VAL A 163 -21.94 -3.52 10.44
C VAL A 163 -20.66 -3.39 11.29
N PRO A 164 -20.69 -3.55 12.63
CA PRO A 164 -19.47 -3.43 13.43
C PRO A 164 -18.41 -4.48 13.09
N SER A 165 -18.83 -5.73 12.87
CA SER A 165 -17.91 -6.84 12.56
C SER A 165 -17.19 -6.64 11.24
N ILE A 166 -17.92 -6.23 10.20
CA ILE A 166 -17.33 -6.00 8.86
C ILE A 166 -16.42 -4.78 8.86
N ILE A 167 -16.75 -3.70 9.61
CA ILE A 167 -15.84 -2.58 9.79
C ILE A 167 -14.54 -3.03 10.46
N CYS A 168 -14.61 -3.81 11.55
CA CYS A 168 -13.42 -4.31 12.23
C CYS A 168 -12.55 -5.21 11.33
N ILE A 169 -13.16 -6.04 10.50
CA ILE A 169 -12.46 -6.85 9.49
C ILE A 169 -11.74 -5.94 8.49
N ALA A 170 -12.42 -4.93 7.95
CA ALA A 170 -11.85 -4.03 6.94
C ALA A 170 -10.65 -3.24 7.49
N VAL A 171 -10.78 -2.62 8.68
CA VAL A 171 -9.68 -1.85 9.27
C VAL A 171 -8.51 -2.73 9.73
N SER A 172 -8.77 -3.97 10.16
CA SER A 172 -7.71 -4.94 10.50
C SER A 172 -6.97 -5.43 9.27
N SER A 173 -7.70 -5.67 8.17
CA SER A 173 -7.12 -6.05 6.90
C SER A 173 -6.18 -4.95 6.38
N ASN A 174 -6.65 -3.70 6.33
CA ASN A 174 -5.84 -2.58 5.88
C ASN A 174 -4.60 -2.33 6.78
N LEU A 175 -4.74 -2.46 8.10
CA LEU A 175 -3.61 -2.34 9.04
C LEU A 175 -2.49 -3.34 8.71
N GLN A 176 -2.84 -4.60 8.54
CA GLN A 176 -1.89 -5.69 8.37
C GLN A 176 -1.30 -5.76 6.95
N GLY A 177 -1.89 -5.08 5.98
CA GLY A 177 -1.30 -4.92 4.65
C GLY A 177 0.11 -4.31 4.69
N ALA A 178 0.40 -3.47 5.68
CA ALA A 178 1.73 -2.90 5.90
C ALA A 178 2.75 -3.87 6.53
N ALA A 179 2.34 -5.08 6.92
CA ALA A 179 3.20 -5.99 7.68
C ALA A 179 4.27 -6.70 6.83
N THR A 180 4.01 -6.97 5.56
CA THR A 180 4.93 -7.68 4.68
C THR A 180 5.03 -7.03 3.30
N LEU A 181 6.02 -7.46 2.52
CA LEU A 181 6.26 -6.99 1.17
C LEU A 181 5.03 -7.11 0.23
N VAL A 182 4.22 -8.15 0.39
CA VAL A 182 3.13 -8.51 -0.53
C VAL A 182 1.72 -8.23 0.02
N GLY A 183 1.63 -7.68 1.22
CA GLY A 183 0.34 -7.46 1.88
C GLY A 183 -0.46 -6.28 1.31
N ASP A 184 0.22 -5.23 0.86
CA ASP A 184 -0.41 -4.05 0.24
C ASP A 184 0.52 -3.42 -0.79
N THR A 185 -0.06 -2.74 -1.77
CA THR A 185 0.67 -1.98 -2.80
C THR A 185 1.62 -0.95 -2.18
N THR A 186 1.26 -0.30 -1.09
CA THR A 186 2.12 0.67 -0.38
C THR A 186 3.39 0.02 0.17
N SER A 187 3.33 -1.23 0.62
CA SER A 187 4.48 -2.01 1.08
C SER A 187 5.42 -2.39 -0.08
N ILE A 188 4.85 -2.75 -1.24
CA ILE A 188 5.63 -3.02 -2.45
C ILE A 188 6.37 -1.75 -2.90
N LEU A 189 5.71 -0.59 -2.87
CA LEU A 189 6.32 0.71 -3.20
C LEU A 189 7.44 1.08 -2.22
N LEU A 190 7.22 0.89 -0.91
CA LEU A 190 8.25 1.10 0.10
C LEU A 190 9.46 0.21 -0.14
N ALA A 191 9.25 -1.08 -0.38
CA ALA A 191 10.32 -2.04 -0.61
C ALA A 191 11.21 -1.60 -1.77
N LYS A 192 10.61 -1.11 -2.86
CA LYS A 192 11.36 -0.57 -3.99
C LYS A 192 12.14 0.69 -3.62
N ALA A 193 11.49 1.65 -2.96
CA ALA A 193 12.12 2.93 -2.63
C ALA A 193 13.27 2.79 -1.62
N ALA A 194 13.17 1.85 -0.71
CA ALA A 194 14.16 1.59 0.35
C ALA A 194 15.08 0.38 0.06
N ASN A 195 14.97 -0.23 -1.14
CA ASN A 195 15.69 -1.46 -1.52
C ASN A 195 15.52 -2.61 -0.51
N LEU A 196 14.29 -2.79 0.00
CA LEU A 196 13.97 -3.84 0.96
C LEU A 196 13.50 -5.12 0.24
N ASP A 197 13.89 -6.25 0.79
CA ASP A 197 13.39 -7.56 0.42
C ASP A 197 12.30 -8.05 1.39
N PHE A 198 11.76 -9.24 1.13
CA PHE A 198 10.72 -9.81 1.98
C PHE A 198 11.19 -10.02 3.42
N SER A 199 12.43 -10.47 3.63
CA SER A 199 13.02 -10.68 4.96
C SER A 199 13.22 -9.38 5.75
N ASP A 200 13.43 -8.26 5.05
CA ASP A 200 13.69 -6.97 5.67
C ASP A 200 12.45 -6.41 6.39
N PHE A 201 11.25 -6.85 5.98
CA PHE A 201 10.05 -6.54 6.75
C PHE A 201 10.06 -7.15 8.15
N PHE A 202 10.82 -8.23 8.37
CA PHE A 202 10.99 -8.86 9.68
C PHE A 202 12.22 -8.35 10.41
N VAL A 203 13.36 -8.25 9.73
CA VAL A 203 14.63 -7.78 10.33
C VAL A 203 15.36 -6.93 9.30
N THR A 204 15.49 -5.64 9.57
CA THR A 204 16.23 -4.67 8.77
C THR A 204 17.43 -4.19 9.57
N GLU A 205 18.65 -4.31 9.02
CA GLU A 205 19.90 -3.86 9.69
C GLU A 205 20.08 -4.40 11.12
N GLY A 206 19.61 -5.63 11.38
CA GLY A 206 19.66 -6.27 12.70
C GLY A 206 18.64 -5.75 13.72
N LYS A 207 17.75 -4.84 13.32
CA LYS A 207 16.66 -4.31 14.16
C LYS A 207 15.31 -4.89 13.73
N PRO A 208 14.28 -4.88 14.61
CA PRO A 208 12.92 -5.28 14.24
C PRO A 208 12.39 -4.43 13.08
N GLY A 209 11.96 -5.10 12.00
CA GLY A 209 11.37 -4.46 10.84
C GLY A 209 9.88 -4.13 11.03
N MET A 210 9.26 -3.68 9.93
CA MET A 210 7.88 -3.18 9.93
C MET A 210 6.85 -4.23 10.38
N PHE A 211 7.10 -5.51 10.13
CA PHE A 211 6.24 -6.62 10.58
C PHE A 211 5.92 -6.53 12.07
N TRP A 212 6.94 -6.41 12.92
CA TRP A 212 6.76 -6.40 14.37
C TRP A 212 6.04 -5.15 14.87
N VAL A 213 6.27 -4.02 14.23
CA VAL A 213 5.60 -2.75 14.53
C VAL A 213 4.10 -2.86 14.23
N VAL A 214 3.76 -3.43 13.08
CA VAL A 214 2.36 -3.66 12.68
C VAL A 214 1.70 -4.69 13.58
N GLN A 215 2.39 -5.79 13.95
CA GLN A 215 1.82 -6.77 14.90
C GLN A 215 1.54 -6.15 16.25
N ALA A 216 2.43 -5.31 16.79
CA ALA A 216 2.18 -4.60 18.04
C ALA A 216 0.95 -3.67 17.93
N GLY A 217 0.84 -2.93 16.81
CA GLY A 217 -0.35 -2.12 16.50
C GLY A 217 -1.64 -2.96 16.44
N ALA A 218 -1.58 -4.15 15.82
CA ALA A 218 -2.71 -5.06 15.70
C ALA A 218 -3.17 -5.59 17.08
N VAL A 219 -2.22 -5.93 17.95
CA VAL A 219 -2.53 -6.38 19.34
C VAL A 219 -3.23 -5.25 20.11
N MET A 220 -2.70 -4.02 20.05
CA MET A 220 -3.32 -2.87 20.72
C MET A 220 -4.72 -2.58 20.16
N SER A 221 -4.89 -2.66 18.83
CA SER A 221 -6.20 -2.49 18.22
C SER A 221 -7.17 -3.63 18.57
N ALA A 222 -6.70 -4.86 18.76
CA ALA A 222 -7.52 -5.97 19.22
C ALA A 222 -8.08 -5.72 20.63
N PHE A 223 -7.32 -5.07 21.53
CA PHE A 223 -7.85 -4.64 22.83
C PHE A 223 -8.97 -3.60 22.69
N ILE A 224 -8.86 -2.69 21.71
CA ILE A 224 -9.95 -1.75 21.41
C ILE A 224 -11.20 -2.49 20.94
N ILE A 225 -11.07 -3.47 20.03
CA ILE A 225 -12.22 -4.29 19.60
C ILE A 225 -12.81 -5.05 20.79
N LEU A 226 -12.00 -5.70 21.62
CA LEU A 226 -12.44 -6.39 22.83
C LEU A 226 -13.23 -5.47 23.76
N PHE A 227 -12.77 -4.23 23.95
CA PHE A 227 -13.46 -3.25 24.78
C PHE A 227 -14.79 -2.81 24.16
N MET A 228 -14.83 -2.60 22.84
CA MET A 228 -16.06 -2.17 22.14
C MET A 228 -17.14 -3.24 22.17
N PHE A 229 -16.75 -4.51 22.00
CA PHE A 229 -17.67 -5.66 22.02
C PHE A 229 -17.82 -6.32 23.39
N ARG A 230 -17.42 -5.65 24.48
CA ARG A 230 -17.42 -6.25 25.85
C ARG A 230 -18.79 -6.74 26.31
N LYS A 231 -19.88 -6.20 25.74
CA LYS A 231 -21.26 -6.57 26.11
C LYS A 231 -21.81 -7.71 25.24
N ASP A 232 -21.16 -8.04 24.12
CA ASP A 232 -21.64 -9.02 23.14
C ASP A 232 -21.17 -10.44 23.54
N THR A 233 -21.77 -10.99 24.58
CA THR A 233 -21.41 -12.29 25.19
C THR A 233 -22.32 -13.44 24.74
N GLY A 234 -23.19 -13.23 23.74
CA GLY A 234 -24.04 -14.26 23.15
C GLY A 234 -23.23 -15.49 22.71
N LYS A 235 -23.68 -16.68 23.04
CA LYS A 235 -23.03 -17.94 22.63
C LYS A 235 -23.08 -18.10 21.12
N VAL A 236 -22.01 -18.65 20.57
CA VAL A 236 -21.88 -18.96 19.16
C VAL A 236 -22.09 -20.45 18.94
N ASP A 237 -23.15 -20.80 18.22
CA ASP A 237 -23.37 -22.16 17.71
C ASP A 237 -23.30 -22.12 16.19
N PHE A 238 -22.09 -22.33 15.67
CA PHE A 238 -21.80 -22.29 14.24
C PHE A 238 -21.14 -23.60 13.81
N ASN A 239 -21.93 -24.45 13.14
CA ASN A 239 -21.52 -25.76 12.67
C ASN A 239 -21.35 -25.83 11.13
N GLY A 240 -21.26 -24.67 10.47
CA GLY A 240 -20.97 -24.59 9.04
C GLY A 240 -19.53 -25.00 8.72
N ARG A 241 -19.34 -25.82 7.70
CA ARG A 241 -18.01 -26.08 7.13
C ARG A 241 -18.07 -25.96 5.61
N THR A 242 -17.35 -25.00 5.09
CA THR A 242 -17.15 -24.85 3.63
C THR A 242 -16.36 -26.04 3.11
N LYS A 243 -16.83 -26.64 2.02
CA LYS A 243 -16.12 -27.73 1.35
C LYS A 243 -15.08 -27.15 0.40
N VAL A 244 -13.81 -27.47 0.63
CA VAL A 244 -12.70 -27.14 -0.26
C VAL A 244 -12.43 -28.33 -1.17
N GLU A 245 -12.56 -28.12 -2.47
CA GLU A 245 -12.36 -29.18 -3.49
C GLU A 245 -10.93 -29.18 -4.02
N ASP A 246 -10.30 -28.00 -4.05
CA ASP A 246 -8.96 -27.80 -4.57
C ASP A 246 -8.06 -27.06 -3.57
N LYS A 247 -6.97 -27.72 -3.18
CA LYS A 247 -5.97 -27.14 -2.25
C LYS A 247 -4.75 -26.56 -2.99
N PHE A 248 -4.64 -26.78 -4.29
CA PHE A 248 -3.46 -26.37 -5.04
C PHE A 248 -3.23 -24.85 -5.03
N PRO A 249 -4.26 -23.98 -5.14
CA PRO A 249 -4.06 -22.54 -5.03
C PRO A 249 -3.44 -22.09 -3.69
N THR A 250 -3.72 -22.82 -2.60
CA THR A 250 -3.07 -22.57 -1.31
C THR A 250 -1.57 -22.85 -1.40
N PHE A 251 -1.16 -23.94 -2.09
CA PHE A 251 0.27 -24.23 -2.29
C PHE A 251 0.94 -23.21 -3.21
N LEU A 252 0.23 -22.63 -4.19
CA LEU A 252 0.75 -21.55 -5.02
C LEU A 252 1.03 -20.30 -4.19
N LEU A 253 0.08 -19.87 -3.37
CA LEU A 253 0.25 -18.69 -2.50
C LEU A 253 1.39 -18.89 -1.50
N VAL A 254 1.41 -20.02 -0.79
CA VAL A 254 2.48 -20.35 0.16
C VAL A 254 3.82 -20.47 -0.57
N GLY A 255 3.86 -21.10 -1.74
CA GLY A 255 5.04 -21.25 -2.57
C GLY A 255 5.60 -19.89 -3.01
N THR A 256 4.73 -18.94 -3.41
CA THR A 256 5.14 -17.56 -3.73
C THR A 256 5.87 -16.93 -2.54
N VAL A 257 5.26 -16.96 -1.36
CA VAL A 257 5.82 -16.37 -0.13
C VAL A 257 7.15 -17.05 0.25
N VAL A 258 7.19 -18.37 0.26
CA VAL A 258 8.41 -19.14 0.60
C VAL A 258 9.54 -18.84 -0.39
N THR A 259 9.21 -18.71 -1.69
CA THR A 259 10.24 -18.39 -2.72
C THR A 259 10.73 -16.96 -2.55
N LEU A 260 9.86 -15.99 -2.28
CA LEU A 260 10.27 -14.60 -1.98
C LEU A 260 11.19 -14.54 -0.75
N ILE A 261 10.89 -15.29 0.31
CA ILE A 261 11.77 -15.44 1.49
C ILE A 261 13.12 -16.05 1.11
N ALA A 262 13.12 -17.14 0.36
CA ALA A 262 14.36 -17.81 -0.03
C ALA A 262 15.27 -16.92 -0.88
N VAL A 263 14.66 -16.16 -1.81
CA VAL A 263 15.41 -15.26 -2.71
C VAL A 263 15.83 -13.96 -2.01
N SER A 264 15.21 -13.57 -0.90
CA SER A 264 15.61 -12.38 -0.14
C SER A 264 17.00 -12.50 0.49
N PHE A 265 17.53 -13.72 0.64
CA PHE A 265 18.91 -13.93 1.08
C PHE A 265 19.97 -13.73 -0.04
N ILE A 266 19.56 -13.48 -1.28
CA ILE A 266 20.43 -13.16 -2.42
C ILE A 266 20.47 -11.63 -2.56
N PRO A 267 21.64 -10.98 -2.46
CA PRO A 267 21.75 -9.54 -2.54
C PRO A 267 21.39 -9.01 -3.95
N TYR A 268 20.94 -7.77 -4.02
CA TYR A 268 20.88 -7.02 -5.28
C TYR A 268 22.30 -6.66 -5.75
N LYS A 269 22.41 -6.29 -7.04
CA LYS A 269 23.69 -6.00 -7.68
C LYS A 269 24.53 -4.95 -6.92
N ASP A 270 23.89 -3.88 -6.47
CA ASP A 270 24.58 -2.76 -5.81
C ASP A 270 25.05 -3.11 -4.38
N ALA A 271 24.45 -4.13 -3.76
CA ALA A 271 24.81 -4.63 -2.43
C ALA A 271 25.73 -5.88 -2.47
N ALA A 272 25.96 -6.46 -3.66
CA ALA A 272 26.77 -7.67 -3.81
C ALA A 272 28.25 -7.34 -3.75
N ALA A 273 29.02 -8.18 -3.03
CA ALA A 273 30.48 -8.10 -3.04
C ALA A 273 31.05 -8.50 -4.43
N PRO A 274 32.24 -8.03 -4.79
CA PRO A 274 32.88 -8.40 -6.06
C PRO A 274 32.97 -9.92 -6.24
N GLY A 275 32.37 -10.43 -7.33
CA GLY A 275 32.30 -11.87 -7.63
C GLY A 275 31.22 -12.65 -6.92
N GLN A 276 30.39 -12.02 -6.10
CA GLN A 276 29.22 -12.64 -5.48
C GLN A 276 28.07 -12.75 -6.47
N PHE A 277 27.30 -13.84 -6.38
CA PHE A 277 26.05 -13.99 -7.13
C PHE A 277 25.02 -12.97 -6.64
N TYR A 278 24.38 -12.27 -7.55
CA TYR A 278 23.35 -11.28 -7.26
C TYR A 278 22.07 -11.52 -8.06
N LYS A 279 20.96 -11.02 -7.56
CA LYS A 279 19.68 -11.07 -8.26
C LYS A 279 19.38 -9.78 -9.01
N PRO A 280 18.72 -9.86 -10.18
CA PRO A 280 18.17 -8.71 -10.89
C PRO A 280 17.04 -8.02 -10.09
N ASP A 281 16.88 -6.71 -10.25
CA ASP A 281 15.84 -5.91 -9.56
C ASP A 281 14.41 -6.37 -9.86
N ILE A 282 14.20 -7.03 -11.00
CA ILE A 282 12.90 -7.53 -11.46
C ILE A 282 12.51 -8.91 -10.87
N THR A 283 13.36 -9.49 -10.02
CA THR A 283 13.23 -10.89 -9.57
C THR A 283 11.93 -11.16 -8.82
N ASN A 284 11.54 -10.29 -7.91
CA ASN A 284 10.31 -10.49 -7.10
C ASN A 284 9.06 -10.48 -7.98
N GLY A 285 9.02 -9.59 -8.99
CA GLY A 285 7.94 -9.56 -9.97
C GLY A 285 7.87 -10.83 -10.83
N ILE A 286 9.02 -11.33 -11.28
CA ILE A 286 9.09 -12.59 -12.03
C ILE A 286 8.57 -13.76 -11.20
N ILE A 287 8.94 -13.85 -9.92
CA ILE A 287 8.45 -14.90 -9.01
C ILE A 287 6.92 -14.85 -8.93
N CYS A 288 6.34 -13.68 -8.66
CA CYS A 288 4.89 -13.52 -8.52
C CYS A 288 4.17 -13.91 -9.81
N ILE A 289 4.63 -13.45 -10.99
CA ILE A 289 4.07 -13.84 -12.28
C ILE A 289 4.24 -15.33 -12.56
N ALA A 290 5.40 -15.92 -12.25
CA ALA A 290 5.65 -17.34 -12.50
C ALA A 290 4.68 -18.25 -11.72
N PHE A 291 4.45 -17.98 -10.43
CA PHE A 291 3.47 -18.73 -9.64
C PHE A 291 2.04 -18.55 -10.16
N PHE A 292 1.66 -17.34 -10.57
CA PHE A 292 0.37 -17.12 -11.21
C PHE A 292 0.24 -17.93 -12.52
N LEU A 293 1.26 -17.90 -13.39
CA LEU A 293 1.25 -18.65 -14.63
C LEU A 293 1.19 -20.18 -14.41
N VAL A 294 1.87 -20.70 -13.38
CA VAL A 294 1.74 -22.12 -12.99
C VAL A 294 0.29 -22.45 -12.66
N GLY A 295 -0.40 -21.57 -11.93
CA GLY A 295 -1.84 -21.69 -11.67
C GLY A 295 -2.67 -21.69 -12.95
N VAL A 296 -2.43 -20.74 -13.85
CA VAL A 296 -3.12 -20.61 -15.14
C VAL A 296 -2.89 -21.85 -16.02
N ILE A 297 -1.65 -22.32 -16.15
CA ILE A 297 -1.32 -23.53 -16.95
C ILE A 297 -2.05 -24.74 -16.41
N ARG A 298 -2.09 -24.92 -15.09
CA ARG A 298 -2.82 -26.03 -14.48
C ARG A 298 -4.32 -25.96 -14.78
N GLU A 299 -4.94 -24.80 -14.63
CA GLU A 299 -6.37 -24.65 -14.92
C GLU A 299 -6.67 -24.78 -16.43
N LEU A 300 -5.73 -24.40 -17.29
CA LEU A 300 -5.82 -24.67 -18.72
C LEU A 300 -5.83 -26.19 -19.02
N MET A 301 -4.95 -26.96 -18.36
CA MET A 301 -4.93 -28.42 -18.48
C MET A 301 -6.23 -29.06 -17.98
N ARG A 302 -6.89 -28.45 -16.98
CA ARG A 302 -8.21 -28.85 -16.47
C ARG A 302 -9.36 -28.36 -17.33
N LYS A 303 -9.07 -27.61 -18.40
CA LYS A 303 -10.07 -26.99 -19.30
C LYS A 303 -11.01 -26.00 -18.58
N ASN A 304 -10.57 -25.43 -17.46
CA ASN A 304 -11.33 -24.45 -16.69
C ASN A 304 -11.06 -23.03 -17.19
N THR A 305 -11.46 -22.77 -18.43
CA THR A 305 -11.19 -21.50 -19.11
C THR A 305 -11.92 -20.31 -18.48
N GLU A 306 -13.04 -20.54 -17.83
CA GLU A 306 -13.81 -19.48 -17.17
C GLU A 306 -13.06 -18.96 -15.94
N LEU A 307 -12.50 -19.85 -15.11
CA LEU A 307 -11.68 -19.46 -13.97
C LEU A 307 -10.46 -18.64 -14.40
N ILE A 308 -9.80 -19.06 -15.49
CA ILE A 308 -8.65 -18.33 -16.04
C ILE A 308 -9.08 -16.93 -16.49
N LYS A 309 -10.18 -16.83 -17.27
CA LYS A 309 -10.69 -15.54 -17.73
C LYS A 309 -11.00 -14.60 -16.56
N ASN A 310 -11.63 -15.14 -15.53
CA ASN A 310 -11.96 -14.37 -14.33
C ASN A 310 -10.69 -13.97 -13.56
N ALA A 311 -9.68 -14.85 -13.44
CA ALA A 311 -8.41 -14.53 -12.80
C ALA A 311 -7.70 -13.33 -13.46
N PHE A 312 -7.69 -13.28 -14.80
CA PHE A 312 -7.15 -12.11 -15.50
C PHE A 312 -8.03 -10.87 -15.36
N LYS A 313 -9.36 -11.01 -15.27
CA LYS A 313 -10.28 -9.89 -15.08
C LYS A 313 -10.18 -9.25 -13.70
N GLU A 314 -9.85 -10.03 -12.68
CA GLU A 314 -9.71 -9.57 -11.30
C GLU A 314 -8.34 -8.93 -11.01
N ILE A 315 -7.40 -8.95 -11.96
CA ILE A 315 -6.19 -8.11 -11.86
C ILE A 315 -6.63 -6.66 -11.89
N ASP A 316 -6.18 -5.88 -10.92
CA ASP A 316 -6.49 -4.46 -10.80
C ASP A 316 -5.71 -3.62 -11.82
N TYR A 317 -6.18 -3.64 -13.06
CA TYR A 317 -5.62 -2.81 -14.14
C TYR A 317 -5.74 -1.31 -13.86
N TYR A 318 -6.73 -0.92 -13.06
CA TYR A 318 -6.89 0.46 -12.65
C TYR A 318 -5.67 0.93 -11.85
N THR A 319 -5.27 0.19 -10.82
CA THR A 319 -4.08 0.49 -10.01
C THR A 319 -2.79 0.36 -10.82
N ILE A 320 -2.69 -0.63 -11.70
CA ILE A 320 -1.51 -0.80 -12.57
C ILE A 320 -1.31 0.42 -13.47
N VAL A 321 -2.34 0.87 -14.18
CA VAL A 321 -2.26 2.03 -15.08
C VAL A 321 -2.06 3.33 -14.30
N LEU A 322 -2.71 3.46 -13.13
CA LEU A 322 -2.50 4.58 -12.21
C LEU A 322 -1.02 4.69 -11.81
N LEU A 323 -0.41 3.59 -11.38
CA LEU A 323 0.99 3.56 -10.94
C LEU A 323 1.96 3.80 -12.09
N ALA A 324 1.75 3.17 -13.24
CA ALA A 324 2.59 3.40 -14.41
C ALA A 324 2.61 4.89 -14.80
N GLY A 325 1.43 5.53 -14.85
CA GLY A 325 1.33 6.98 -15.11
C GLY A 325 1.98 7.81 -13.99
N LEU A 326 1.79 7.42 -12.74
CA LEU A 326 2.33 8.15 -11.59
C LEU A 326 3.87 8.07 -11.52
N PHE A 327 4.47 6.92 -11.81
CA PHE A 327 5.94 6.80 -11.90
C PHE A 327 6.52 7.77 -12.93
N VAL A 328 5.90 7.88 -14.10
CA VAL A 328 6.32 8.82 -15.13
C VAL A 328 6.14 10.27 -14.65
N VAL A 329 5.03 10.61 -14.00
CA VAL A 329 4.80 11.95 -13.42
C VAL A 329 5.88 12.27 -12.37
N ILE A 330 6.16 11.35 -11.44
CA ILE A 330 7.18 11.52 -10.39
C ILE A 330 8.56 11.72 -11.02
N GLY A 331 8.92 10.94 -12.05
CA GLY A 331 10.16 11.12 -12.81
C GLY A 331 10.26 12.53 -13.44
N GLY A 332 9.20 13.01 -14.09
CA GLY A 332 9.14 14.36 -14.64
C GLY A 332 9.27 15.46 -13.57
N VAL A 333 8.61 15.30 -12.47
CA VAL A 333 8.64 16.20 -11.30
C VAL A 333 10.03 16.23 -10.65
N LYS A 334 10.67 15.05 -10.53
CA LYS A 334 12.04 14.90 -10.02
C LYS A 334 13.04 15.60 -10.94
N ASN A 335 12.97 15.34 -12.24
CA ASN A 335 13.84 15.98 -13.23
C ASN A 335 13.63 17.51 -13.29
N ALA A 336 12.47 18.03 -12.91
CA ALA A 336 12.20 19.46 -12.82
C ALA A 336 12.65 20.09 -11.47
N GLY A 337 13.29 19.32 -10.56
CA GLY A 337 13.77 19.79 -9.25
C GLY A 337 12.68 20.06 -8.23
N VAL A 338 11.45 19.64 -8.45
CA VAL A 338 10.32 19.89 -7.52
C VAL A 338 10.45 19.03 -6.26
N ILE A 339 10.97 17.80 -6.39
CA ILE A 339 11.16 16.89 -5.24
C ILE A 339 12.12 17.52 -4.22
N ASP A 340 13.20 18.16 -4.68
CA ASP A 340 14.16 18.85 -3.81
C ASP A 340 13.51 20.02 -3.09
N VAL A 341 12.71 20.83 -3.79
CA VAL A 341 11.97 21.95 -3.19
C VAL A 341 11.00 21.47 -2.11
N LEU A 342 10.24 20.40 -2.39
CA LEU A 342 9.29 19.85 -1.42
C LEU A 342 10.00 19.22 -0.21
N GLY A 343 11.09 18.49 -0.47
CA GLY A 343 11.90 17.86 0.58
C GLY A 343 12.50 18.90 1.54
N SER A 344 13.16 19.93 0.98
CA SER A 344 13.72 21.03 1.76
C SER A 344 12.65 21.82 2.52
N ALA A 345 11.47 22.04 1.92
CA ALA A 345 10.37 22.70 2.60
C ALA A 345 9.90 21.90 3.83
N ILE A 346 9.71 20.58 3.68
CA ILE A 346 9.29 19.70 4.79
C ILE A 346 10.37 19.61 5.86
N ALA A 347 11.65 19.46 5.49
CA ALA A 347 12.75 19.42 6.42
C ALA A 347 12.85 20.74 7.25
N SER A 348 12.64 21.89 6.59
CA SER A 348 12.65 23.20 7.24
C SER A 348 11.51 23.40 8.25
N MET A 349 10.33 22.78 8.03
CA MET A 349 9.21 22.83 8.99
C MET A 349 9.57 22.22 10.34
N GLY A 350 10.49 21.27 10.38
CA GLY A 350 10.99 20.66 11.61
C GLY A 350 12.12 21.43 12.30
N SER A 351 12.52 22.59 11.80
CA SER A 351 13.60 23.42 12.38
C SER A 351 14.88 22.62 12.72
N GLY A 352 15.22 21.62 11.91
CA GLY A 352 16.36 20.71 12.10
C GLY A 352 16.16 19.61 13.14
N SER A 353 14.99 19.51 13.78
CA SER A 353 14.68 18.43 14.72
C SER A 353 14.19 17.18 13.98
N LYS A 354 14.97 16.09 14.04
CA LYS A 354 14.59 14.77 13.49
C LYS A 354 13.25 14.29 14.03
N PHE A 355 13.01 14.46 15.34
CA PHE A 355 11.76 14.07 15.98
C PHE A 355 10.56 14.84 15.44
N LEU A 356 10.69 16.15 15.25
CA LEU A 356 9.60 16.98 14.76
C LEU A 356 9.26 16.66 13.30
N VAL A 357 10.27 16.47 12.44
CA VAL A 357 10.05 16.05 11.03
C VAL A 357 9.42 14.65 10.96
N TYR A 358 9.93 13.70 11.73
CA TYR A 358 9.32 12.38 11.86
C TYR A 358 7.84 12.46 12.28
N THR A 359 7.56 13.28 13.31
CA THR A 359 6.19 13.50 13.80
C THR A 359 5.30 14.10 12.71
N ILE A 360 5.79 15.11 12.00
CA ILE A 360 5.07 15.73 10.88
C ILE A 360 4.78 14.68 9.80
N ILE A 361 5.77 13.90 9.37
CA ILE A 361 5.59 12.88 8.33
C ILE A 361 4.53 11.86 8.74
N VAL A 362 4.62 11.30 9.96
CA VAL A 362 3.65 10.28 10.41
C VAL A 362 2.24 10.86 10.47
N TRP A 363 2.04 11.96 11.21
CA TRP A 363 0.70 12.46 11.47
C TRP A 363 0.06 13.18 10.29
N MET A 364 0.86 13.86 9.44
CA MET A 364 0.35 14.38 8.16
C MET A 364 -0.04 13.24 7.22
N SER A 365 0.73 12.14 7.20
CA SER A 365 0.37 10.95 6.42
C SER A 365 -0.94 10.35 6.90
N VAL A 366 -1.15 10.24 8.22
CA VAL A 366 -2.42 9.77 8.81
C VAL A 366 -3.59 10.65 8.37
N LEU A 367 -3.44 11.97 8.47
CA LEU A 367 -4.52 12.92 8.13
C LEU A 367 -4.82 12.93 6.64
N LEU A 368 -3.80 12.96 5.80
CA LEU A 368 -3.98 13.00 4.35
C LEU A 368 -4.56 11.68 3.84
N SER A 369 -4.04 10.53 4.29
CA SER A 369 -4.54 9.22 3.89
C SER A 369 -5.98 8.94 4.35
N ALA A 370 -6.49 9.64 5.34
CA ALA A 370 -7.90 9.56 5.71
C ALA A 370 -8.87 9.99 4.57
N PHE A 371 -8.39 10.81 3.63
CA PHE A 371 -9.21 11.38 2.54
C PHE A 371 -8.61 11.11 1.16
N ILE A 372 -7.31 10.89 1.07
CA ILE A 372 -6.56 10.61 -0.15
C ILE A 372 -6.21 9.13 -0.15
N ASP A 373 -6.33 8.49 -1.32
CA ASP A 373 -5.87 7.12 -1.51
C ASP A 373 -4.40 6.97 -1.11
N ASN A 374 -4.09 5.95 -0.32
CA ASN A 374 -2.75 5.70 0.23
C ASN A 374 -1.69 5.46 -0.86
N ILE A 375 -2.06 4.87 -2.01
CA ILE A 375 -1.13 4.50 -3.07
C ILE A 375 -0.43 5.72 -3.71
N PRO A 376 -1.14 6.70 -4.32
CA PRO A 376 -0.48 7.85 -4.94
C PRO A 376 0.24 8.73 -3.92
N TYR A 377 -0.32 8.87 -2.72
CA TYR A 377 0.32 9.62 -1.65
C TYR A 377 1.66 9.00 -1.26
N THR A 378 1.67 7.70 -0.99
CA THR A 378 2.89 6.98 -0.59
C THR A 378 3.94 6.99 -1.69
N ALA A 379 3.57 6.72 -2.95
CA ALA A 379 4.50 6.73 -4.07
C ALA A 379 5.25 8.07 -4.21
N THR A 380 4.54 9.19 -4.02
CA THR A 380 5.15 10.52 -4.07
C THR A 380 6.05 10.79 -2.88
N MET A 381 5.56 10.54 -1.66
CA MET A 381 6.31 10.80 -0.45
C MET A 381 7.58 9.95 -0.36
N LEU A 382 7.56 8.71 -0.85
CA LEU A 382 8.75 7.86 -0.91
C LEU A 382 9.88 8.47 -1.74
N SER A 383 9.56 9.27 -2.76
CA SER A 383 10.57 9.99 -3.55
C SER A 383 11.11 11.25 -2.83
N ILE A 384 10.35 11.82 -1.89
CA ILE A 384 10.72 13.02 -1.14
C ILE A 384 11.54 12.67 0.13
N VAL A 385 11.25 11.53 0.75
CA VAL A 385 11.91 11.08 2.00
C VAL A 385 13.44 11.10 1.92
N PRO A 386 14.12 10.63 0.85
CA PRO A 386 15.58 10.69 0.77
C PRO A 386 16.14 12.11 0.85
N VAL A 387 15.46 13.08 0.23
CA VAL A 387 15.86 14.50 0.28
C VAL A 387 15.73 15.04 1.70
N ILE A 388 14.62 14.74 2.38
CA ILE A 388 14.41 15.13 3.78
C ILE A 388 15.49 14.54 4.68
N ALA A 389 15.77 13.24 4.51
CA ALA A 389 16.76 12.52 5.31
C ALA A 389 18.18 13.11 5.11
N ALA A 390 18.54 13.40 3.84
CA ALA A 390 19.82 14.03 3.51
C ALA A 390 19.98 15.42 4.15
N GLU A 391 18.93 16.26 4.11
CA GLU A 391 18.95 17.58 4.75
C GLU A 391 19.08 17.52 6.28
N LEU A 392 18.52 16.47 6.89
CA LEU A 392 18.60 16.25 8.34
C LEU A 392 19.86 15.48 8.76
N GLY A 393 20.70 15.03 7.82
CA GLY A 393 21.85 14.19 8.10
C GLY A 393 21.48 12.91 8.86
N MET A 394 20.46 12.18 8.37
CA MET A 394 19.99 10.93 8.99
C MET A 394 19.69 9.86 7.93
N GLU A 395 19.72 8.60 8.37
CA GLU A 395 19.28 7.48 7.53
C GLU A 395 17.77 7.56 7.28
N PRO A 396 17.30 7.27 6.05
CA PRO A 396 15.89 7.46 5.66
C PRO A 396 14.93 6.43 6.26
N THR A 397 15.42 5.31 6.81
CA THR A 397 14.62 4.15 7.24
C THR A 397 13.51 4.52 8.23
N LEU A 398 13.83 5.36 9.24
CA LEU A 398 12.82 5.85 10.20
C LEU A 398 11.69 6.60 9.51
N LEU A 399 12.04 7.48 8.54
CA LEU A 399 11.04 8.28 7.82
C LEU A 399 10.23 7.43 6.85
N TYR A 400 10.85 6.45 6.21
CA TYR A 400 10.17 5.48 5.35
C TYR A 400 9.14 4.65 6.13
N TYR A 401 9.53 4.10 7.26
CA TYR A 401 8.63 3.29 8.10
C TYR A 401 7.54 4.16 8.75
N GLY A 402 7.89 5.38 9.17
CA GLY A 402 6.91 6.35 9.66
C GLY A 402 5.88 6.73 8.60
N LEU A 403 6.33 6.98 7.37
CA LEU A 403 5.46 7.25 6.23
C LEU A 403 4.51 6.07 5.96
N LEU A 404 5.01 4.84 5.88
CA LEU A 404 4.18 3.66 5.64
C LEU A 404 3.15 3.48 6.76
N CYS A 405 3.59 3.60 8.03
CA CYS A 405 2.70 3.53 9.19
C CYS A 405 1.58 4.58 9.08
N GLY A 406 1.93 5.84 8.82
CA GLY A 406 0.94 6.91 8.69
C GLY A 406 0.01 6.74 7.49
N ALA A 407 0.56 6.45 6.32
CA ALA A 407 -0.18 6.38 5.07
C ALA A 407 -1.12 5.18 5.01
N THR A 408 -0.65 3.98 5.38
CA THR A 408 -1.50 2.78 5.32
C THR A 408 -2.56 2.78 6.41
N LEU A 409 -2.18 3.09 7.66
CA LEU A 409 -3.12 3.05 8.77
C LEU A 409 -4.11 4.23 8.76
N GLY A 410 -3.67 5.40 8.30
CA GLY A 410 -4.49 6.62 8.25
C GLY A 410 -5.78 6.44 7.43
N GLY A 411 -5.75 5.63 6.39
CA GLY A 411 -6.92 5.29 5.59
C GLY A 411 -8.07 4.68 6.40
N ASN A 412 -7.79 4.09 7.56
CA ASN A 412 -8.81 3.52 8.45
C ASN A 412 -9.62 4.55 9.25
N LEU A 413 -9.25 5.83 9.25
CA LEU A 413 -10.00 6.88 9.95
C LEU A 413 -11.37 7.13 9.34
N THR A 414 -11.50 6.98 8.02
CA THR A 414 -12.75 7.28 7.31
C THR A 414 -13.23 6.11 6.43
N PRO A 415 -14.52 6.08 6.08
CA PRO A 415 -15.07 5.02 5.24
C PRO A 415 -14.51 5.01 3.80
N ILE A 416 -13.86 6.09 3.36
CA ILE A 416 -13.37 6.28 1.99
C ILE A 416 -11.83 6.33 1.90
N GLY A 417 -11.13 6.33 3.03
CA GLY A 417 -9.68 6.48 3.06
C GLY A 417 -8.89 5.23 2.62
N ALA A 418 -9.54 4.06 2.59
CA ALA A 418 -8.91 2.82 2.11
C ALA A 418 -9.90 2.00 1.27
N SER A 419 -9.40 1.35 0.23
CA SER A 419 -10.20 0.51 -0.67
C SER A 419 -10.87 -0.68 0.06
N ALA A 420 -10.22 -1.24 1.07
CA ALA A 420 -10.78 -2.28 1.94
C ALA A 420 -12.04 -1.82 2.67
N ASN A 421 -12.08 -0.57 3.16
CA ASN A 421 -13.25 0.01 3.83
C ASN A 421 -14.42 0.17 2.84
N ILE A 422 -14.12 0.65 1.63
CA ILE A 422 -15.12 0.81 0.56
C ILE A 422 -15.71 -0.56 0.18
N ALA A 423 -14.87 -1.60 0.07
CA ALA A 423 -15.31 -2.96 -0.22
C ALA A 423 -16.22 -3.52 0.88
N GLY A 424 -15.83 -3.39 2.15
CA GLY A 424 -16.65 -3.83 3.28
C GLY A 424 -18.01 -3.12 3.36
N ILE A 425 -18.02 -1.80 3.18
CA ILE A 425 -19.26 -1.01 3.12
C ILE A 425 -20.09 -1.40 1.90
N GLY A 426 -19.45 -1.69 0.77
CA GLY A 426 -20.10 -2.16 -0.45
C GLY A 426 -20.89 -3.46 -0.23
N ILE A 427 -20.31 -4.43 0.49
CA ILE A 427 -20.98 -5.68 0.89
C ILE A 427 -22.19 -5.37 1.77
N LEU A 428 -22.01 -4.53 2.81
CA LEU A 428 -23.10 -4.14 3.71
C LEU A 428 -24.25 -3.47 2.96
N ARG A 429 -23.93 -2.58 2.03
CA ARG A 429 -24.95 -1.87 1.21
C ARG A 429 -25.73 -2.82 0.31
N LYS A 430 -25.08 -3.81 -0.31
CA LYS A 430 -25.75 -4.84 -1.13
C LYS A 430 -26.77 -5.65 -0.32
N GLU A 431 -26.54 -5.78 0.97
CA GLU A 431 -27.40 -6.50 1.92
C GLU A 431 -28.40 -5.60 2.65
N GLY A 432 -28.54 -4.34 2.20
CA GLY A 432 -29.52 -3.39 2.73
C GLY A 432 -29.09 -2.63 4.00
N TYR A 433 -27.82 -2.74 4.42
CA TYR A 433 -27.31 -2.00 5.57
C TYR A 433 -26.68 -0.68 5.13
N GLU A 434 -27.23 0.44 5.61
CA GLU A 434 -26.61 1.76 5.43
C GLU A 434 -25.58 2.03 6.53
N VAL A 435 -24.35 2.35 6.12
CA VAL A 435 -23.26 2.71 7.03
C VAL A 435 -23.02 4.21 6.97
N LYS A 436 -23.42 4.93 8.02
CA LYS A 436 -23.11 6.37 8.16
C LYS A 436 -21.60 6.52 8.48
N SER A 437 -20.99 7.61 7.98
CA SER A 437 -19.57 7.92 8.26
C SER A 437 -19.28 7.96 9.77
N THR A 438 -20.20 8.51 10.58
CA THR A 438 -20.08 8.53 12.04
C THR A 438 -20.08 7.14 12.66
N THR A 439 -20.85 6.19 12.12
CA THR A 439 -20.86 4.79 12.57
C THR A 439 -19.55 4.12 12.24
N PHE A 440 -19.00 4.32 11.03
CA PHE A 440 -17.68 3.80 10.66
C PHE A 440 -16.58 4.37 11.57
N MET A 441 -16.54 5.69 11.72
CA MET A 441 -15.51 6.39 12.51
C MET A 441 -15.55 6.00 14.00
N LYS A 442 -16.70 5.61 14.55
CA LYS A 442 -16.82 5.11 15.92
C LYS A 442 -15.93 3.89 16.17
N PHE A 443 -15.74 3.02 15.17
CA PHE A 443 -14.85 1.85 15.22
C PHE A 443 -13.47 2.16 14.65
N GLY A 444 -13.42 2.81 13.49
CA GLY A 444 -12.20 3.08 12.76
C GLY A 444 -11.24 4.02 13.52
N VAL A 445 -11.74 5.11 14.10
CA VAL A 445 -10.87 6.10 14.78
C VAL A 445 -10.15 5.51 16.01
N PRO A 446 -10.81 4.89 17.00
CA PRO A 446 -10.12 4.32 18.15
C PRO A 446 -9.14 3.20 17.75
N PHE A 447 -9.55 2.36 16.79
CA PHE A 447 -8.70 1.30 16.24
C PHE A 447 -7.42 1.87 15.63
N THR A 448 -7.58 2.85 14.73
CA THR A 448 -6.46 3.48 14.00
C THR A 448 -5.52 4.21 14.96
N LEU A 449 -6.06 5.00 15.88
CA LEU A 449 -5.23 5.72 16.85
C LEU A 449 -4.42 4.77 17.73
N ALA A 450 -5.01 3.64 18.19
CA ALA A 450 -4.27 2.64 18.95
C ALA A 450 -3.11 2.06 18.14
N ALA A 451 -3.34 1.71 16.86
CA ALA A 451 -2.30 1.17 15.99
C ALA A 451 -1.22 2.21 15.67
N VAL A 452 -1.62 3.42 15.25
CA VAL A 452 -0.70 4.49 14.84
C VAL A 452 0.16 4.95 16.01
N VAL A 453 -0.41 5.21 17.18
CA VAL A 453 0.36 5.65 18.36
C VAL A 453 1.37 4.57 18.76
N THR A 454 0.95 3.30 18.74
CA THR A 454 1.87 2.18 19.01
C THR A 454 3.00 2.13 18.00
N GLY A 455 2.70 2.20 16.70
CA GLY A 455 3.69 2.18 15.63
C GLY A 455 4.61 3.40 15.70
N TYR A 456 4.06 4.60 15.90
CA TYR A 456 4.81 5.85 16.03
C TYR A 456 5.83 5.79 17.17
N LEU A 457 5.43 5.31 18.35
CA LEU A 457 6.34 5.20 19.49
C LEU A 457 7.41 4.13 19.25
N LEU A 458 7.01 2.93 18.81
CA LEU A 458 7.95 1.84 18.57
C LEU A 458 8.99 2.20 17.50
N LEU A 459 8.56 2.79 16.37
CA LEU A 459 9.48 3.20 15.31
C LEU A 459 10.48 4.23 15.81
N TRP A 460 10.05 5.21 16.59
CA TRP A 460 10.96 6.16 17.19
C TRP A 460 12.00 5.49 18.10
N PHE A 461 11.57 4.62 19.02
CA PHE A 461 12.49 3.96 19.95
C PHE A 461 13.43 2.95 19.30
N ILE A 462 13.05 2.37 18.16
CA ILE A 462 13.86 1.37 17.46
C ILE A 462 14.84 2.04 16.48
N TRP A 463 14.41 3.11 15.79
CA TRP A 463 15.07 3.63 14.59
C TRP A 463 15.60 5.07 14.71
N ALA A 464 15.35 5.80 15.80
CA ALA A 464 15.86 7.16 16.03
C ALA A 464 17.33 7.21 16.42
#